data_13fe81c1f446e96fa1d9dce4af4b54d4
#
_entry.id   13fe81c1f446e96fa1d9dce4af4b54d4
#
_cell.length_a   1.000
_cell.length_b   1.000
_cell.length_c   1.000
_cell.angle_alpha   90.00
_cell.angle_beta   90.00
_cell.angle_gamma   90.00
#
_symmetry.space_group_name_H-M   'P 1'
#
loop_
_entity.id
_entity.type
_entity.pdbx_description
1 polymer ?
#
loop_
_entity_poly.entity_id
_entity_poly.type
_entity_poly.pdbx_seq_one_letter_code
_entity_poly.pdbx_strand_id
1 'polypeptide(L)'
;VGHCITLIFATFFQITWNYWLVDAVIAVSVIYKGFDNNGGFQKHFDMPSPNLLWVVFSFGLLHGFGLSTRLQQLPLGEEAWQMLIRILSFNVGVELGQIAALTAMVGVLALCRKSKSFMRFSYFANLTLIAAGIYLLFVQLHGYQHDSNTELFRFPVKEHLHIHEDIEIENAT
;
A
#
# COMPACT_ATOMS: atom_id res chain seq x y z
N VAL A 1 -0.53 15.29 0.04
CA VAL A 1 -1.54 16.03 0.84
C VAL A 1 -2.59 15.11 1.45
N GLY A 2 -3.29 14.24 0.67
CA GLY A 2 -4.34 13.37 1.20
C GLY A 2 -3.84 12.45 2.33
N HIS A 3 -2.74 11.73 2.13
CA HIS A 3 -2.17 10.83 3.13
C HIS A 3 -1.66 11.58 4.38
N CYS A 4 -1.15 12.81 4.25
CA CYS A 4 -0.71 13.61 5.40
C CYS A 4 -1.86 13.90 6.35
N ILE A 5 -3.01 14.29 5.81
CA ILE A 5 -4.20 14.60 6.60
C ILE A 5 -4.61 13.37 7.43
N THR A 6 -4.78 12.24 6.75
CA THR A 6 -5.23 11.00 7.41
C THR A 6 -4.17 10.46 8.38
N LEU A 7 -2.89 10.51 8.00
CA LEU A 7 -1.81 10.04 8.84
C LEU A 7 -1.74 10.83 10.14
N ILE A 8 -1.75 12.17 10.07
CA ILE A 8 -1.70 13.03 11.27
C ILE A 8 -2.93 12.78 12.15
N PHE A 9 -4.13 12.84 11.53
CA PHE A 9 -5.38 12.69 12.25
C PHE A 9 -5.50 11.30 12.90
N ALA A 10 -5.34 10.24 12.13
CA ALA A 10 -5.50 8.88 12.63
C ALA A 10 -4.43 8.50 13.66
N THR A 11 -3.19 8.96 13.51
CA THR A 11 -2.14 8.68 14.49
C THR A 11 -2.36 9.48 15.78
N PHE A 12 -2.72 10.77 15.68
CA PHE A 12 -2.94 11.61 16.86
C PHE A 12 -4.14 11.15 17.70
N PHE A 13 -5.24 10.76 17.05
CA PHE A 13 -6.43 10.23 17.72
C PHE A 13 -6.38 8.72 17.98
N GLN A 14 -5.24 8.07 17.67
CA GLN A 14 -5.03 6.62 17.87
C GLN A 14 -6.12 5.76 17.21
N ILE A 15 -6.59 6.20 16.03
CA ILE A 15 -7.58 5.45 15.26
C ILE A 15 -6.85 4.29 14.58
N THR A 16 -7.15 3.08 15.03
CA THR A 16 -6.59 1.85 14.46
C THR A 16 -7.65 1.11 13.67
N TRP A 17 -7.29 0.69 12.46
CA TRP A 17 -8.07 -0.23 11.64
C TRP A 17 -7.29 -1.52 11.45
N ASN A 18 -8.01 -2.58 11.07
CA ASN A 18 -7.35 -3.83 10.72
C ASN A 18 -6.41 -3.59 9.53
N TYR A 19 -5.11 -3.75 9.77
CA TYR A 19 -4.09 -3.43 8.78
C TYR A 19 -4.19 -4.29 7.51
N TRP A 20 -4.67 -5.53 7.62
CA TRP A 20 -4.90 -6.41 6.48
C TRP A 20 -5.94 -5.83 5.52
N LEU A 21 -7.04 -5.29 6.05
CA LEU A 21 -8.08 -4.67 5.24
C LEU A 21 -7.60 -3.38 4.59
N VAL A 22 -6.85 -2.55 5.30
CA VAL A 22 -6.29 -1.31 4.73
C VAL A 22 -5.32 -1.64 3.61
N ASP A 23 -4.42 -2.60 3.81
CA ASP A 23 -3.47 -3.05 2.80
C ASP A 23 -4.19 -3.72 1.60
N ALA A 24 -5.30 -4.43 1.82
CA ALA A 24 -6.14 -4.97 0.74
C ALA A 24 -6.75 -3.85 -0.12
N VAL A 25 -7.25 -2.78 0.49
CA VAL A 25 -7.78 -1.60 -0.25
C VAL A 25 -6.66 -0.90 -1.02
N ILE A 26 -5.45 -0.84 -0.47
CA ILE A 26 -4.27 -0.33 -1.18
C ILE A 26 -3.97 -1.20 -2.41
N ALA A 27 -3.99 -2.53 -2.28
CA ALA A 27 -3.81 -3.45 -3.41
C ALA A 27 -4.88 -3.25 -4.50
N VAL A 28 -6.15 -3.05 -4.13
CA VAL A 28 -7.23 -2.71 -5.08
C VAL A 28 -6.94 -1.40 -5.79
N SER A 29 -6.39 -0.38 -5.11
CA SER A 29 -6.03 0.89 -5.74
C SER A 29 -4.95 0.75 -6.82
N VAL A 30 -4.01 -0.17 -6.63
CA VAL A 30 -2.97 -0.51 -7.61
C VAL A 30 -3.57 -1.19 -8.84
N ILE A 31 -4.47 -2.17 -8.64
CA ILE A 31 -5.20 -2.84 -9.73
C ILE A 31 -6.01 -1.82 -10.53
N TYR A 32 -6.78 -0.99 -9.83
CA TYR A 32 -7.56 0.09 -10.43
C TYR A 32 -6.70 0.98 -11.33
N LYS A 33 -5.55 1.43 -10.82
CA LYS A 33 -4.68 2.33 -11.57
C LYS A 33 -4.03 1.66 -12.79
N GLY A 34 -3.63 0.40 -12.67
CA GLY A 34 -3.13 -0.39 -13.81
C GLY A 34 -4.20 -0.57 -14.89
N PHE A 35 -5.45 -0.83 -14.49
CA PHE A 35 -6.60 -0.95 -15.39
C PHE A 35 -6.91 0.38 -16.10
N ASP A 36 -6.97 1.49 -15.35
CA ASP A 36 -7.21 2.84 -15.88
C ASP A 36 -6.12 3.24 -16.90
N ASN A 37 -4.85 3.03 -16.55
CA ASN A 37 -3.72 3.37 -17.42
C ASN A 37 -3.71 2.60 -18.75
N ASN A 38 -4.27 1.38 -18.79
CA ASN A 38 -4.44 0.59 -20.01
C ASN A 38 -5.70 0.95 -20.81
N GLY A 39 -6.41 2.00 -20.41
CA GLY A 39 -7.64 2.44 -21.03
C GLY A 39 -8.82 1.48 -20.80
N GLY A 40 -8.82 0.81 -19.64
CA GLY A 40 -9.83 -0.21 -19.33
C GLY A 40 -11.25 0.37 -19.27
N PHE A 41 -11.42 1.57 -18.76
CA PHE A 41 -12.73 2.23 -18.69
C PHE A 41 -13.31 2.51 -20.07
N GLN A 42 -12.49 3.01 -20.99
CA GLN A 42 -12.91 3.29 -22.38
C GLN A 42 -13.18 2.01 -23.17
N LYS A 43 -12.37 0.96 -22.96
CA LYS A 43 -12.46 -0.27 -23.73
C LYS A 43 -13.60 -1.19 -23.30
N HIS A 44 -13.91 -1.24 -22.00
CA HIS A 44 -14.85 -2.21 -21.44
C HIS A 44 -16.18 -1.61 -21.00
N PHE A 45 -16.19 -0.32 -20.63
CA PHE A 45 -17.37 0.35 -20.10
C PHE A 45 -17.84 1.53 -20.96
N ASP A 46 -17.10 1.87 -22.02
CA ASP A 46 -17.37 3.03 -22.89
C ASP A 46 -17.55 4.36 -22.10
N MET A 47 -16.80 4.47 -21.00
CA MET A 47 -16.85 5.62 -20.10
C MET A 47 -15.49 6.33 -20.06
N PRO A 48 -15.48 7.65 -19.86
CA PRO A 48 -14.23 8.38 -19.63
C PRO A 48 -13.59 7.94 -18.30
N SER A 49 -12.26 7.99 -18.24
CA SER A 49 -11.55 7.76 -16.98
C SER A 49 -12.00 8.76 -15.92
N PRO A 50 -12.18 8.32 -14.66
CA PRO A 50 -12.54 9.21 -13.55
C PRO A 50 -11.53 10.34 -13.37
N ASN A 51 -11.97 11.45 -12.78
CA ASN A 51 -11.12 12.59 -12.56
C ASN A 51 -9.92 12.22 -11.67
N LEU A 52 -8.72 12.36 -12.25
CA LEU A 52 -7.46 11.95 -11.63
C LEU A 52 -7.24 12.58 -10.25
N LEU A 53 -7.62 13.85 -10.08
CA LEU A 53 -7.41 14.56 -8.80
C LEU A 53 -8.20 13.93 -7.66
N TRP A 54 -9.48 13.60 -7.90
CA TRP A 54 -10.31 12.95 -6.89
C TRP A 54 -9.85 11.53 -6.58
N VAL A 55 -9.45 10.79 -7.60
CA VAL A 55 -8.93 9.43 -7.45
C VAL A 55 -7.64 9.42 -6.62
N VAL A 56 -6.67 10.28 -6.97
CA VAL A 56 -5.40 10.39 -6.25
C VAL A 56 -5.60 10.90 -4.82
N PHE A 57 -6.52 11.85 -4.62
CA PHE A 57 -6.84 12.35 -3.28
C PHE A 57 -7.45 11.24 -2.41
N SER A 58 -8.44 10.51 -2.93
CA SER A 58 -9.10 9.41 -2.19
C SER A 58 -8.11 8.29 -1.85
N PHE A 59 -7.28 7.89 -2.80
CA PHE A 59 -6.24 6.90 -2.53
C PHE A 59 -5.20 7.42 -1.53
N GLY A 60 -4.85 8.71 -1.61
CA GLY A 60 -3.98 9.34 -0.61
C GLY A 60 -4.55 9.23 0.80
N LEU A 61 -5.84 9.51 1.00
CA LEU A 61 -6.50 9.34 2.30
C LEU A 61 -6.40 7.88 2.80
N LEU A 62 -6.69 6.91 1.94
CA LEU A 62 -6.61 5.48 2.29
C LEU A 62 -5.18 5.04 2.64
N HIS A 63 -4.20 5.45 1.84
CA HIS A 63 -2.78 5.17 2.12
C HIS A 63 -2.31 5.79 3.44
N GLY A 64 -2.85 6.96 3.80
CA GLY A 64 -2.57 7.62 5.08
C GLY A 64 -3.00 6.79 6.28
N PHE A 65 -4.13 6.07 6.18
CA PHE A 65 -4.54 5.12 7.23
C PHE A 65 -3.55 3.97 7.38
N GLY A 66 -3.08 3.37 6.29
CA GLY A 66 -2.08 2.31 6.33
C GLY A 66 -0.77 2.76 6.98
N LEU A 67 -0.29 3.94 6.60
CA LEU A 67 0.90 4.54 7.20
C LEU A 67 0.70 4.87 8.69
N SER A 68 -0.47 5.38 9.07
CA SER A 68 -0.82 5.68 10.47
C SER A 68 -0.79 4.43 11.33
N THR A 69 -1.41 3.33 10.88
CA THR A 69 -1.43 2.06 11.62
C THR A 69 -0.01 1.53 11.86
N ARG A 70 0.88 1.64 10.86
CA ARG A 70 2.29 1.25 10.99
C ARG A 70 3.06 2.18 11.93
N LEU A 71 2.82 3.49 11.85
CA LEU A 71 3.47 4.49 12.69
C LEU A 71 3.10 4.30 14.17
N GLN A 72 1.86 3.94 14.47
CA GLN A 72 1.39 3.68 15.83
C GLN A 72 2.04 2.44 16.49
N GLN A 73 2.65 1.55 15.69
CA GLN A 73 3.41 0.41 16.20
C GLN A 73 4.82 0.81 16.71
N LEU A 74 5.26 2.03 16.41
CA LEU A 74 6.54 2.55 16.86
C LEU A 74 6.39 3.29 18.21
N PRO A 75 7.45 3.38 19.03
CA PRO A 75 7.40 4.13 20.29
C PRO A 75 7.30 5.63 20.01
N LEU A 76 6.09 6.16 19.96
CA LEU A 76 5.83 7.58 19.68
C LEU A 76 6.08 8.50 20.87
N GLY A 77 6.22 7.93 22.09
CA GLY A 77 6.34 8.67 23.35
C GLY A 77 4.98 8.88 24.01
N GLU A 78 4.98 9.10 25.32
CA GLU A 78 3.78 9.24 26.14
C GLU A 78 3.25 10.68 26.15
N GLU A 79 4.14 11.67 25.96
CA GLU A 79 3.76 13.08 25.94
C GLU A 79 3.23 13.50 24.58
N ALA A 80 2.11 14.22 24.54
CA ALA A 80 1.47 14.69 23.31
C ALA A 80 2.41 15.51 22.40
N TRP A 81 3.32 16.29 23.01
CA TRP A 81 4.31 17.08 22.28
C TRP A 81 5.35 16.20 21.54
N GLN A 82 5.86 15.18 22.21
CA GLN A 82 6.83 14.24 21.63
C GLN A 82 6.18 13.46 20.48
N MET A 83 4.96 12.98 20.71
CA MET A 83 4.16 12.31 19.67
C MET A 83 3.98 13.20 18.46
N LEU A 84 3.56 14.46 18.65
CA LEU A 84 3.33 15.40 17.56
C LEU A 84 4.60 15.64 16.73
N ILE A 85 5.75 15.88 17.38
CA ILE A 85 7.02 16.08 16.66
C ILE A 85 7.37 14.84 15.81
N ARG A 86 7.22 13.63 16.37
CA ARG A 86 7.54 12.39 15.65
C ARG A 86 6.61 12.16 14.48
N ILE A 87 5.31 12.40 14.63
CA ILE A 87 4.32 12.34 13.54
C ILE A 87 4.69 13.32 12.43
N LEU A 88 4.98 14.57 12.78
CA LEU A 88 5.35 15.60 11.80
C LEU A 88 6.66 15.28 11.10
N SER A 89 7.69 14.85 11.84
CA SER A 89 9.00 14.47 11.27
C SER A 89 8.86 13.29 10.31
N PHE A 90 8.08 12.27 10.68
CA PHE A 90 7.80 11.14 9.81
C PHE A 90 7.08 11.60 8.53
N ASN A 91 6.08 12.47 8.66
CA ASN A 91 5.31 12.99 7.53
C ASN A 91 6.18 13.78 6.55
N VAL A 92 7.06 14.65 7.07
CA VAL A 92 8.05 15.38 6.25
C VAL A 92 9.00 14.40 5.55
N GLY A 93 9.48 13.37 6.25
CA GLY A 93 10.33 12.33 5.65
C GLY A 93 9.65 11.58 4.50
N VAL A 94 8.38 11.21 4.68
CA VAL A 94 7.57 10.56 3.62
C VAL A 94 7.37 11.49 2.42
N GLU A 95 7.04 12.76 2.64
CA GLU A 95 6.90 13.76 1.57
C GLU A 95 8.19 13.93 0.77
N LEU A 96 9.32 14.10 1.43
CA LEU A 96 10.63 14.25 0.79
C LEU A 96 11.01 12.99 0.00
N GLY A 97 10.78 11.81 0.58
CA GLY A 97 10.99 10.53 -0.09
C GLY A 97 10.14 10.37 -1.34
N GLN A 98 8.86 10.75 -1.27
CA GLN A 98 7.95 10.72 -2.43
C GLN A 98 8.38 11.69 -3.52
N ILE A 99 8.75 12.93 -3.17
CA ILE A 99 9.24 13.91 -4.15
C ILE A 99 10.49 13.38 -4.86
N ALA A 100 11.45 12.84 -4.12
CA ALA A 100 12.67 12.26 -4.69
C ALA A 100 12.36 11.07 -5.62
N ALA A 101 11.51 10.14 -5.18
CA ALA A 101 11.13 8.97 -5.96
C ALA A 101 10.35 9.35 -7.23
N LEU A 102 9.39 10.28 -7.14
CA LEU A 102 8.63 10.77 -8.29
C LEU A 102 9.53 11.51 -9.28
N THR A 103 10.45 12.33 -8.79
CA THR A 103 11.40 13.05 -9.65
C THR A 103 12.28 12.09 -10.43
N ALA A 104 12.84 11.08 -9.75
CA ALA A 104 13.63 10.03 -10.39
C ALA A 104 12.81 9.25 -11.42
N MET A 105 11.57 8.84 -11.07
CA MET A 105 10.68 8.11 -11.96
C MET A 105 10.31 8.93 -13.20
N VAL A 106 9.94 10.20 -13.04
CA VAL A 106 9.62 11.10 -14.16
C VAL A 106 10.84 11.28 -15.06
N GLY A 107 12.05 11.42 -14.48
CA GLY A 107 13.30 11.49 -15.24
C GLY A 107 13.54 10.25 -16.09
N VAL A 108 13.40 9.05 -15.51
CA VAL A 108 13.54 7.78 -16.23
C VAL A 108 12.47 7.65 -17.32
N LEU A 109 11.21 7.93 -17.02
CA LEU A 109 10.13 7.87 -18.00
C LEU A 109 10.31 8.87 -19.14
N ALA A 110 10.81 10.08 -18.88
CA ALA A 110 11.10 11.08 -19.89
C ALA A 110 12.16 10.60 -20.90
N LEU A 111 13.18 9.87 -20.41
CA LEU A 111 14.19 9.24 -21.26
C LEU A 111 13.59 8.09 -22.11
N CYS A 112 12.80 7.23 -21.47
CA CYS A 112 12.19 6.06 -22.13
C CYS A 112 11.10 6.44 -23.12
N ARG A 113 10.37 7.54 -22.89
CA ARG A 113 9.22 7.99 -23.72
C ARG A 113 9.58 8.25 -25.18
N LYS A 114 10.84 8.54 -25.48
CA LYS A 114 11.34 8.77 -26.85
C LYS A 114 11.48 7.47 -27.66
N SER A 115 11.41 6.31 -27.01
CA SER A 115 11.54 5.00 -27.68
C SER A 115 10.24 4.60 -28.38
N LYS A 116 10.37 4.06 -29.60
CA LYS A 116 9.23 3.49 -30.35
C LYS A 116 8.55 2.31 -29.60
N SER A 117 9.26 1.65 -28.71
CA SER A 117 8.74 0.54 -27.91
C SER A 117 8.05 0.97 -26.60
N PHE A 118 8.03 2.27 -26.30
CA PHE A 118 7.49 2.79 -25.03
C PHE A 118 6.03 2.37 -24.78
N MET A 119 5.18 2.41 -25.82
CA MET A 119 3.77 2.01 -25.67
C MET A 119 3.61 0.54 -25.29
N ARG A 120 4.42 -0.36 -25.87
CA ARG A 120 4.41 -1.79 -25.50
C ARG A 120 4.92 -1.98 -24.08
N PHE A 121 6.01 -1.33 -23.73
CA PHE A 121 6.57 -1.35 -22.38
C PHE A 121 5.54 -0.88 -21.35
N SER A 122 4.88 0.25 -21.59
CA SER A 122 3.84 0.80 -20.72
C SER A 122 2.67 -0.18 -20.54
N TYR A 123 2.22 -0.82 -21.60
CA TYR A 123 1.15 -1.83 -21.53
C TYR A 123 1.54 -3.01 -20.63
N PHE A 124 2.72 -3.59 -20.86
CA PHE A 124 3.20 -4.71 -20.05
C PHE A 124 3.48 -4.31 -18.60
N ALA A 125 4.03 -3.12 -18.37
CA ALA A 125 4.26 -2.60 -17.02
C ALA A 125 2.94 -2.46 -16.23
N ASN A 126 1.88 -1.95 -16.86
CA ASN A 126 0.56 -1.85 -16.24
C ASN A 126 -0.07 -3.23 -16.01
N LEU A 127 0.14 -4.19 -16.91
CA LEU A 127 -0.32 -5.57 -16.73
C LEU A 127 0.39 -6.23 -15.53
N THR A 128 1.69 -6.02 -15.39
CA THR A 128 2.48 -6.49 -14.24
C THR A 128 1.98 -5.84 -12.95
N LEU A 129 1.64 -4.53 -12.97
CA LEU A 129 1.03 -3.84 -11.83
C LEU A 129 -0.30 -4.48 -11.42
N ILE A 130 -1.17 -4.80 -12.38
CA ILE A 130 -2.44 -5.49 -12.10
C ILE A 130 -2.18 -6.85 -11.47
N ALA A 131 -1.28 -7.66 -12.05
CA ALA A 131 -0.95 -8.98 -11.52
C ALA A 131 -0.36 -8.91 -10.11
N ALA A 132 0.57 -7.97 -9.87
CA ALA A 132 1.13 -7.73 -8.54
C ALA A 132 0.07 -7.27 -7.54
N GLY A 133 -0.84 -6.38 -7.94
CA GLY A 133 -1.96 -5.93 -7.11
C GLY A 133 -2.92 -7.07 -6.75
N ILE A 134 -3.23 -7.95 -7.71
CA ILE A 134 -4.06 -9.14 -7.47
C ILE A 134 -3.35 -10.08 -6.48
N TYR A 135 -2.07 -10.35 -6.67
CA TYR A 135 -1.27 -11.18 -5.76
C TYR A 135 -1.27 -10.59 -4.34
N LEU A 136 -0.98 -9.29 -4.20
CA LEU A 136 -1.01 -8.62 -2.90
C LEU A 136 -2.40 -8.68 -2.26
N LEU A 137 -3.47 -8.48 -3.04
CA LEU A 137 -4.83 -8.58 -2.53
C LEU A 137 -5.11 -9.96 -1.93
N PHE A 138 -4.72 -11.04 -2.62
CA PHE A 138 -4.90 -12.39 -2.10
C PHE A 138 -4.09 -12.61 -0.82
N VAL A 139 -2.85 -12.14 -0.75
CA VAL A 139 -2.00 -12.24 0.45
C VAL A 139 -2.66 -11.52 1.63
N GLN A 140 -3.18 -10.29 1.41
CA GLN A 140 -3.82 -9.52 2.48
C GLN A 140 -5.14 -10.15 2.94
N LEU A 141 -5.95 -10.64 2.01
CA LEU A 141 -7.21 -11.32 2.36
C LEU A 141 -6.96 -12.64 3.08
N HIS A 142 -5.93 -13.39 2.67
CA HIS A 142 -5.51 -14.60 3.35
C HIS A 142 -5.04 -14.31 4.77
N GLY A 143 -4.18 -13.29 4.95
CA GLY A 143 -3.75 -12.82 6.27
C GLY A 143 -4.92 -12.38 7.16
N TYR A 144 -5.89 -11.67 6.58
CA TYR A 144 -7.12 -11.28 7.30
C TYR A 144 -7.92 -12.48 7.78
N GLN A 145 -8.07 -13.54 6.96
CA GLN A 145 -8.78 -14.75 7.35
C GLN A 145 -8.09 -15.47 8.52
N HIS A 146 -6.76 -15.52 8.52
CA HIS A 146 -5.99 -16.10 9.62
C HIS A 146 -6.13 -15.30 10.92
N ASP A 147 -6.09 -13.97 10.83
CA ASP A 147 -6.21 -13.08 12.00
C ASP A 147 -7.62 -13.10 12.60
N SER A 148 -8.66 -13.23 11.73
CA SER A 148 -10.07 -13.19 12.14
C SER A 148 -10.59 -14.54 12.66
N ASN A 149 -10.03 -15.66 12.22
CA ASN A 149 -10.49 -17.01 12.52
C ASN A 149 -9.36 -17.87 13.12
N THR A 150 -8.78 -17.39 14.21
CA THR A 150 -7.70 -18.08 14.94
C THR A 150 -8.08 -19.49 15.40
N GLU A 151 -9.39 -19.77 15.59
CA GLU A 151 -9.86 -21.11 15.95
C GLU A 151 -9.84 -22.12 14.77
N LEU A 152 -9.95 -21.62 13.52
CA LEU A 152 -9.92 -22.48 12.33
C LEU A 152 -8.50 -22.75 11.85
N PHE A 153 -7.55 -21.88 12.19
CA PHE A 153 -6.16 -22.02 11.79
C PHE A 153 -5.30 -22.29 13.03
N ARG A 154 -4.59 -23.41 12.98
CA ARG A 154 -3.78 -23.94 14.10
C ARG A 154 -2.59 -23.04 14.46
N PHE A 155 -2.17 -22.15 13.52
CA PHE A 155 -1.03 -21.26 13.69
C PHE A 155 -1.37 -19.82 13.30
N PRO A 156 -1.06 -18.82 14.14
CA PRO A 156 -1.20 -17.40 13.78
C PRO A 156 -0.24 -17.04 12.63
N VAL A 157 -0.64 -16.08 11.79
CA VAL A 157 0.13 -15.65 10.58
C VAL A 157 1.56 -15.24 10.89
N LYS A 158 1.83 -14.74 12.09
CA LYS A 158 3.20 -14.37 12.52
C LYS A 158 4.13 -15.58 12.63
N GLU A 159 3.60 -16.78 12.83
CA GLU A 159 4.35 -18.02 12.96
C GLU A 159 4.54 -18.76 11.63
N HIS A 160 3.76 -18.40 10.59
CA HIS A 160 3.90 -19.03 9.27
C HIS A 160 5.30 -18.86 8.63
N LEU A 161 6.01 -17.81 8.97
CA LEU A 161 7.39 -17.59 8.50
C LEU A 161 8.42 -18.48 9.21
N HIS A 162 8.06 -19.03 10.38
CA HIS A 162 8.94 -19.85 11.22
C HIS A 162 8.56 -21.34 11.27
N ILE A 163 7.47 -21.75 10.60
CA ILE A 163 7.00 -23.15 10.60
C ILE A 163 8.07 -24.15 10.17
N HIS A 164 8.94 -23.77 9.24
CA HIS A 164 10.02 -24.64 8.78
C HIS A 164 11.11 -24.80 9.84
N GLU A 165 11.42 -23.76 10.61
CA GLU A 165 12.40 -23.82 11.69
C GLU A 165 11.88 -24.66 12.88
N ASP A 166 10.61 -24.51 13.25
CA ASP A 166 9.99 -25.23 14.36
C ASP A 166 9.83 -26.73 14.04
N ILE A 167 9.51 -27.10 12.79
CA ILE A 167 9.44 -28.49 12.35
C ILE A 167 10.83 -29.15 12.32
N GLU A 168 11.89 -28.40 11.96
CA GLU A 168 13.26 -28.91 12.00
C GLU A 168 13.74 -29.16 13.43
N ILE A 169 13.37 -28.31 14.39
CA ILE A 169 13.69 -28.48 15.80
C ILE A 169 12.95 -29.67 16.40
N GLU A 170 11.67 -29.87 16.09
CA GLU A 170 10.87 -31.01 16.59
C GLU A 170 11.35 -32.35 16.03
N ASN A 171 11.87 -32.37 14.81
CA ASN A 171 12.45 -33.58 14.21
C ASN A 171 13.90 -33.88 14.64
N ALA A 172 14.56 -32.93 15.32
CA ALA A 172 15.94 -33.06 15.82
C ALA A 172 16.02 -33.48 17.29
N THR A 173 14.91 -33.56 18.01
CA THR A 173 14.76 -34.01 19.41
C THR A 173 14.10 -35.35 19.49
#